data_4d1a78736eb5d91b00d31a6358b6a1ce
#
_entry.id   4d1a78736eb5d91b00d31a6358b6a1ce
#
_cell.length_a   1.000
_cell.length_b   1.000
_cell.length_c   1.000
_cell.angle_alpha   90.00
_cell.angle_beta   90.00
_cell.angle_gamma   90.00
#
_symmetry.space_group_name_H-M   'P 1'
#
loop_
_entity.id
_entity.type
_entity.pdbx_description
1 polymer ?
#
loop_
_entity_poly.entity_id
_entity_poly.type
_entity_poly.pdbx_seq_one_letter_code
_entity_poly.pdbx_strand_id
1 'polypeptide(L)'
;MDGTVLVADDDRTIRTVLTQALTRAGVKVHATSSLTTLMRWISEGKGDAVITDVMMPDGNGLEMLPKITQDRPDLPVIVISAQNTIMTAIQAAEADAYDYLPKPFDLPDLMKRCAKALSSKSKSNKGSATKVIQSTNMYAVDEGLPIVGKTTLMQDLYRFVARLINSELPVMISGESGTGKTLVSKVLHEFSDRRNMPLIRLKADDLIELDGPSKILARARDGTILIEEISDLGPTEQGRLVSMIDSPGEHSPRFVATLIGDMNEAIENNKVRRDLFYRLGGAPITVPPLRERFEDILLLAEFFLEKVDKETGISRHFDSNSLKLIQTYTWPGNVRQLENMVKRLCLTAKDAVISLAEVKQALSNQPEINTVLFNEKTDRLSSDVDRHLRRYFDLHGSQLPPAGVYQRILKEVEFPLLTIALDATNGNQAKCANLLGINRNTLRKKIAELDIQVIRQRKLM
;
A
#
# COMPACT_ATOMS: atom_id res chain seq x y z
N MET A 1 -23.23 -15.16 -12.37
CA MET A 1 -22.14 -14.88 -13.34
C MET A 1 -22.35 -15.80 -14.53
N ASP A 2 -22.31 -15.30 -15.74
CA ASP A 2 -22.38 -16.15 -16.95
C ASP A 2 -21.01 -16.20 -17.61
N GLY A 3 -20.59 -17.39 -18.07
CA GLY A 3 -19.33 -17.58 -18.76
C GLY A 3 -18.64 -18.90 -18.42
N THR A 4 -17.52 -19.14 -19.09
CA THR A 4 -16.67 -20.32 -18.87
C THR A 4 -15.30 -19.87 -18.36
N VAL A 5 -14.86 -20.40 -17.22
CA VAL A 5 -13.54 -20.14 -16.65
C VAL A 5 -12.66 -21.38 -16.79
N LEU A 6 -11.44 -21.16 -17.30
CA LEU A 6 -10.41 -22.18 -17.37
C LEU A 6 -9.54 -22.05 -16.11
N VAL A 7 -9.32 -23.14 -15.40
CA VAL A 7 -8.53 -23.19 -14.16
C VAL A 7 -7.34 -24.13 -14.37
N ALA A 8 -6.12 -23.63 -14.16
CA ALA A 8 -4.90 -24.42 -14.17
C ALA A 8 -4.15 -24.23 -12.85
N ASP A 9 -3.97 -25.30 -12.10
CA ASP A 9 -3.25 -25.31 -10.82
C ASP A 9 -2.77 -26.76 -10.56
N ASP A 10 -1.60 -26.97 -10.05
CA ASP A 10 -1.08 -28.31 -9.77
C ASP A 10 -1.68 -28.92 -8.49
N ASP A 11 -2.10 -28.07 -7.54
CA ASP A 11 -2.77 -28.51 -6.31
C ASP A 11 -4.22 -28.94 -6.56
N ARG A 12 -4.47 -30.23 -6.34
CA ARG A 12 -5.83 -30.80 -6.46
C ARG A 12 -6.85 -30.13 -5.53
N THR A 13 -6.44 -29.76 -4.32
CA THR A 13 -7.31 -29.13 -3.34
C THR A 13 -7.78 -27.77 -3.82
N ILE A 14 -6.84 -26.96 -4.30
CA ILE A 14 -7.13 -25.62 -4.84
C ILE A 14 -8.05 -25.73 -6.07
N ARG A 15 -7.73 -26.62 -7.02
CA ARG A 15 -8.60 -26.86 -8.19
C ARG A 15 -10.04 -27.24 -7.78
N THR A 16 -10.18 -28.10 -6.78
CA THR A 16 -11.51 -28.55 -6.30
C THR A 16 -12.26 -27.38 -5.68
N VAL A 17 -11.63 -26.60 -4.80
CA VAL A 17 -12.23 -25.45 -4.12
C VAL A 17 -12.66 -24.39 -5.15
N LEU A 18 -11.79 -24.06 -6.09
CA LEU A 18 -12.09 -23.09 -7.16
C LEU A 18 -13.24 -23.57 -8.05
N THR A 19 -13.20 -24.82 -8.49
CA THR A 19 -14.28 -25.39 -9.32
C THR A 19 -15.63 -25.33 -8.60
N GLN A 20 -15.68 -25.73 -7.33
CA GLN A 20 -16.93 -25.70 -6.55
C GLN A 20 -17.44 -24.27 -6.35
N ALA A 21 -16.57 -23.33 -6.01
CA ALA A 21 -16.95 -21.94 -5.79
C ALA A 21 -17.51 -21.26 -7.06
N LEU A 22 -16.79 -21.41 -8.18
CA LEU A 22 -17.18 -20.83 -9.46
C LEU A 22 -18.47 -21.48 -10.00
N THR A 23 -18.61 -22.80 -9.87
CA THR A 23 -19.83 -23.51 -10.29
C THR A 23 -21.05 -23.08 -9.44
N ARG A 24 -20.90 -22.89 -8.13
CA ARG A 24 -21.95 -22.33 -7.25
C ARG A 24 -22.38 -20.92 -7.67
N ALA A 25 -21.45 -20.13 -8.24
CA ALA A 25 -21.75 -18.81 -8.77
C ALA A 25 -22.34 -18.81 -10.19
N GLY A 26 -22.62 -19.99 -10.76
CA GLY A 26 -23.26 -20.15 -12.08
C GLY A 26 -22.27 -20.14 -13.27
N VAL A 27 -20.96 -20.28 -13.02
CA VAL A 27 -19.92 -20.28 -14.05
C VAL A 27 -19.58 -21.72 -14.47
N LYS A 28 -19.41 -21.97 -15.77
CA LYS A 28 -18.86 -23.24 -16.28
C LYS A 28 -17.35 -23.27 -16.03
N VAL A 29 -16.82 -24.37 -15.51
CA VAL A 29 -15.41 -24.50 -15.17
C VAL A 29 -14.78 -25.68 -15.89
N HIS A 30 -13.66 -25.44 -16.55
CA HIS A 30 -12.74 -26.48 -17.00
C HIS A 30 -11.46 -26.37 -16.17
N ALA A 31 -11.11 -27.44 -15.45
CA ALA A 31 -9.96 -27.46 -14.55
C ALA A 31 -8.92 -28.48 -15.01
N THR A 32 -7.65 -28.12 -14.98
CA THR A 32 -6.52 -28.95 -15.38
C THR A 32 -5.33 -28.77 -14.44
N SER A 33 -4.42 -29.75 -14.41
CA SER A 33 -3.11 -29.66 -13.76
C SER A 33 -1.96 -29.46 -14.74
N SER A 34 -2.25 -29.12 -16.02
CA SER A 34 -1.26 -29.02 -17.09
C SER A 34 -1.45 -27.75 -17.91
N LEU A 35 -0.39 -26.97 -18.06
CA LEU A 35 -0.35 -25.78 -18.93
C LEU A 35 -0.56 -26.16 -20.39
N THR A 36 -0.03 -27.30 -20.83
CA THR A 36 -0.23 -27.79 -22.20
C THR A 36 -1.72 -27.99 -22.51
N THR A 37 -2.48 -28.55 -21.57
CA THR A 37 -3.94 -28.73 -21.72
C THR A 37 -4.66 -27.38 -21.70
N LEU A 38 -4.25 -26.45 -20.82
CA LEU A 38 -4.78 -25.11 -20.77
C LEU A 38 -4.60 -24.39 -22.12
N MET A 39 -3.37 -24.40 -22.66
CA MET A 39 -3.05 -23.76 -23.94
C MET A 39 -3.85 -24.34 -25.10
N ARG A 40 -4.07 -25.66 -25.13
CA ARG A 40 -4.93 -26.29 -26.11
C ARG A 40 -6.38 -25.78 -26.02
N TRP A 41 -6.95 -25.65 -24.82
CA TRP A 41 -8.31 -25.11 -24.66
C TRP A 41 -8.41 -23.66 -25.10
N ILE A 42 -7.36 -22.85 -24.84
CA ILE A 42 -7.30 -21.46 -25.27
C ILE A 42 -7.24 -21.36 -26.81
N SER A 43 -6.42 -22.20 -27.47
CA SER A 43 -6.32 -22.23 -28.93
C SER A 43 -7.59 -22.76 -29.61
N GLU A 44 -8.35 -23.62 -28.94
CA GLU A 44 -9.68 -24.09 -29.38
C GLU A 44 -10.78 -23.00 -29.16
N GLY A 45 -10.41 -21.83 -28.67
CA GLY A 45 -11.37 -20.74 -28.42
C GLY A 45 -12.20 -20.89 -27.14
N LYS A 46 -11.90 -21.85 -26.26
CA LYS A 46 -12.62 -22.09 -25.02
C LYS A 46 -12.28 -21.04 -23.96
N GLY A 47 -13.18 -20.82 -23.03
CA GLY A 47 -13.01 -19.94 -21.87
C GLY A 47 -13.26 -18.46 -22.16
N ASP A 48 -13.84 -17.81 -21.18
CA ASP A 48 -14.11 -16.37 -21.13
C ASP A 48 -13.18 -15.66 -20.12
N ALA A 49 -12.56 -16.41 -19.23
CA ALA A 49 -11.48 -16.00 -18.34
C ALA A 49 -10.60 -17.19 -18.01
N VAL A 50 -9.35 -16.92 -17.61
CA VAL A 50 -8.37 -17.93 -17.19
C VAL A 50 -7.93 -17.61 -15.77
N ILE A 51 -7.76 -18.66 -14.96
CA ILE A 51 -7.07 -18.63 -13.67
C ILE A 51 -5.93 -19.65 -13.77
N THR A 52 -4.68 -19.20 -13.61
CA THR A 52 -3.52 -20.10 -13.72
C THR A 52 -2.55 -19.90 -12.57
N ASP A 53 -1.98 -21.00 -12.09
CA ASP A 53 -0.82 -20.92 -11.20
C ASP A 53 0.42 -20.50 -12.02
N VAL A 54 1.36 -19.84 -11.34
CA VAL A 54 2.69 -19.52 -11.88
C VAL A 54 3.54 -20.77 -12.02
N MET A 55 3.62 -21.57 -10.97
CA MET A 55 4.48 -22.76 -10.94
C MET A 55 3.67 -24.02 -11.23
N MET A 56 3.87 -24.58 -12.39
CA MET A 56 3.22 -25.83 -12.80
C MET A 56 4.28 -26.89 -13.15
N PRO A 57 3.98 -28.19 -13.01
CA PRO A 57 4.94 -29.25 -13.30
C PRO A 57 5.47 -29.25 -14.75
N ASP A 58 4.68 -28.73 -15.68
CA ASP A 58 4.97 -28.67 -17.12
C ASP A 58 5.37 -27.28 -17.62
N GLY A 59 5.68 -26.34 -16.71
CA GLY A 59 6.20 -25.02 -17.07
C GLY A 59 5.80 -23.88 -16.14
N ASN A 60 6.09 -22.66 -16.60
CA ASN A 60 5.77 -21.42 -15.87
C ASN A 60 4.55 -20.74 -16.50
N GLY A 61 3.47 -20.53 -15.71
CA GLY A 61 2.23 -19.90 -16.16
C GLY A 61 2.44 -18.47 -16.67
N LEU A 62 3.41 -17.72 -16.13
CA LEU A 62 3.72 -16.36 -16.59
C LEU A 62 4.36 -16.34 -17.98
N GLU A 63 5.19 -17.32 -18.31
CA GLU A 63 5.82 -17.42 -19.64
C GLU A 63 4.81 -17.73 -20.75
N MET A 64 3.64 -18.26 -20.40
CA MET A 64 2.55 -18.53 -21.36
C MET A 64 1.71 -17.28 -21.66
N LEU A 65 1.70 -16.29 -20.79
CA LEU A 65 0.86 -15.09 -20.94
C LEU A 65 1.07 -14.34 -22.26
N PRO A 66 2.30 -14.03 -22.69
CA PRO A 66 2.52 -13.32 -23.97
C PRO A 66 1.89 -14.08 -25.16
N LYS A 67 1.96 -15.41 -25.16
CA LYS A 67 1.34 -16.24 -26.20
C LYS A 67 -0.19 -16.21 -26.10
N ILE A 68 -0.74 -16.26 -24.89
CA ILE A 68 -2.19 -16.15 -24.68
C ILE A 68 -2.69 -14.78 -25.15
N THR A 69 -1.98 -13.70 -24.81
CA THR A 69 -2.33 -12.33 -25.23
C THR A 69 -2.22 -12.15 -26.75
N GLN A 70 -1.25 -12.81 -27.40
CA GLN A 70 -1.12 -12.80 -28.85
C GLN A 70 -2.25 -13.54 -29.55
N ASP A 71 -2.62 -14.74 -29.04
CA ASP A 71 -3.65 -15.60 -29.63
C ASP A 71 -5.07 -15.06 -29.32
N ARG A 72 -5.28 -14.51 -28.11
CA ARG A 72 -6.56 -14.03 -27.60
C ARG A 72 -6.41 -12.79 -26.72
N PRO A 73 -6.22 -11.59 -27.30
CA PRO A 73 -5.96 -10.36 -26.57
C PRO A 73 -7.09 -9.93 -25.61
N ASP A 74 -8.32 -10.36 -25.87
CA ASP A 74 -9.47 -10.05 -25.03
C ASP A 74 -9.74 -11.08 -23.92
N LEU A 75 -8.88 -12.09 -23.75
CA LEU A 75 -9.03 -13.13 -22.74
C LEU A 75 -8.37 -12.71 -21.44
N PRO A 76 -9.12 -12.32 -20.39
CA PRO A 76 -8.51 -11.95 -19.12
C PRO A 76 -7.88 -13.16 -18.43
N VAL A 77 -6.63 -13.01 -18.00
CA VAL A 77 -5.89 -14.03 -17.27
C VAL A 77 -5.59 -13.55 -15.86
N ILE A 78 -6.10 -14.25 -14.85
CA ILE A 78 -5.79 -14.04 -13.44
C ILE A 78 -4.69 -15.04 -13.06
N VAL A 79 -3.57 -14.52 -12.60
CA VAL A 79 -2.43 -15.35 -12.17
C VAL A 79 -2.48 -15.56 -10.67
N ILE A 80 -2.31 -16.80 -10.23
CA ILE A 80 -2.19 -17.16 -8.80
C ILE A 80 -0.76 -17.63 -8.55
N SER A 81 -0.15 -17.25 -7.42
CA SER A 81 1.21 -17.69 -7.09
C SER A 81 1.42 -17.93 -5.61
N ALA A 82 2.20 -18.93 -5.29
CA ALA A 82 2.73 -19.16 -3.94
C ALA A 82 3.89 -18.20 -3.61
N GLN A 83 4.54 -17.63 -4.61
CA GLN A 83 5.60 -16.65 -4.42
C GLN A 83 5.03 -15.26 -4.24
N ASN A 84 4.99 -14.79 -2.99
CA ASN A 84 4.41 -13.50 -2.59
C ASN A 84 5.46 -12.39 -2.65
N THR A 85 6.15 -12.25 -3.78
CA THR A 85 7.18 -11.22 -3.96
C THR A 85 6.70 -10.14 -4.92
N ILE A 86 7.25 -8.93 -4.76
CA ILE A 86 6.99 -7.84 -5.70
C ILE A 86 7.40 -8.22 -7.13
N MET A 87 8.44 -9.05 -7.28
CA MET A 87 8.90 -9.53 -8.58
C MET A 87 7.83 -10.29 -9.34
N THR A 88 7.14 -11.20 -8.67
CA THR A 88 6.06 -11.98 -9.30
C THR A 88 4.90 -11.07 -9.73
N ALA A 89 4.58 -10.04 -8.94
CA ALA A 89 3.56 -9.05 -9.31
C ALA A 89 3.98 -8.20 -10.51
N ILE A 90 5.26 -7.81 -10.58
CA ILE A 90 5.83 -7.07 -11.72
C ILE A 90 5.80 -7.94 -12.97
N GLN A 91 6.31 -9.16 -12.92
CA GLN A 91 6.31 -10.10 -14.05
C GLN A 91 4.90 -10.38 -14.57
N ALA A 92 3.93 -10.53 -13.67
CA ALA A 92 2.53 -10.68 -14.06
C ALA A 92 2.00 -9.43 -14.80
N ALA A 93 2.34 -8.24 -14.34
CA ALA A 93 1.95 -6.98 -14.98
C ALA A 93 2.66 -6.76 -16.33
N GLU A 94 3.94 -7.08 -16.44
CA GLU A 94 4.71 -7.02 -17.70
C GLU A 94 4.20 -8.01 -18.75
N ALA A 95 3.69 -9.16 -18.30
CA ALA A 95 3.12 -10.18 -19.15
C ALA A 95 1.63 -9.91 -19.50
N ASP A 96 1.11 -8.71 -19.23
CA ASP A 96 -0.29 -8.30 -19.48
C ASP A 96 -1.33 -9.18 -18.76
N ALA A 97 -1.01 -9.72 -17.57
CA ALA A 97 -2.01 -10.38 -16.73
C ALA A 97 -3.12 -9.40 -16.34
N TYR A 98 -4.38 -9.86 -16.43
CA TYR A 98 -5.53 -9.06 -15.99
C TYR A 98 -5.45 -8.72 -14.50
N ASP A 99 -5.06 -9.71 -13.67
CA ASP A 99 -4.83 -9.52 -12.24
C ASP A 99 -3.87 -10.60 -11.69
N TYR A 100 -3.30 -10.32 -10.51
CA TYR A 100 -2.41 -11.23 -9.79
C TYR A 100 -2.93 -11.45 -8.37
N LEU A 101 -2.91 -12.71 -7.90
CA LEU A 101 -3.40 -13.09 -6.59
C LEU A 101 -2.41 -14.03 -5.88
N PRO A 102 -1.86 -13.65 -4.72
CA PRO A 102 -0.95 -14.50 -3.94
C PRO A 102 -1.69 -15.62 -3.21
N LYS A 103 -1.07 -16.79 -3.05
CA LYS A 103 -1.49 -17.88 -2.16
C LYS A 103 -0.91 -17.64 -0.75
N PRO A 104 -1.69 -17.82 0.33
CA PRO A 104 -3.11 -18.13 0.39
C PRO A 104 -3.98 -16.92 0.04
N PHE A 105 -5.06 -17.14 -0.69
CA PHE A 105 -5.99 -16.08 -1.10
C PHE A 105 -7.36 -16.25 -0.47
N ASP A 106 -8.07 -15.13 -0.35
CA ASP A 106 -9.47 -15.11 0.08
C ASP A 106 -10.40 -15.45 -1.10
N LEU A 107 -11.21 -16.48 -0.94
CA LEU A 107 -12.10 -16.95 -1.99
C LEU A 107 -13.13 -15.89 -2.44
N PRO A 108 -13.78 -15.12 -1.53
CA PRO A 108 -14.60 -13.98 -1.90
C PRO A 108 -13.89 -12.92 -2.76
N ASP A 109 -12.63 -12.60 -2.48
CA ASP A 109 -11.85 -11.65 -3.27
C ASP A 109 -11.59 -12.19 -4.69
N LEU A 110 -11.16 -13.44 -4.82
CA LEU A 110 -11.00 -14.10 -6.12
C LEU A 110 -12.32 -14.09 -6.92
N MET A 111 -13.44 -14.42 -6.29
CA MET A 111 -14.76 -14.43 -6.94
C MET A 111 -15.16 -13.05 -7.45
N LYS A 112 -14.88 -11.98 -6.68
CA LYS A 112 -15.11 -10.59 -7.09
C LYS A 112 -14.27 -10.20 -8.30
N ARG A 113 -13.01 -10.63 -8.36
CA ARG A 113 -12.08 -10.37 -9.47
C ARG A 113 -12.51 -11.14 -10.73
N CYS A 114 -12.88 -12.41 -10.59
CA CYS A 114 -13.43 -13.21 -11.68
C CYS A 114 -14.71 -12.58 -12.26
N ALA A 115 -15.61 -12.10 -11.40
CA ALA A 115 -16.82 -11.41 -11.86
C ALA A 115 -16.51 -10.17 -12.68
N LYS A 116 -15.52 -9.39 -12.24
CA LYS A 116 -15.05 -8.18 -12.93
C LYS A 116 -14.39 -8.55 -14.26
N ALA A 117 -13.56 -9.58 -14.29
CA ALA A 117 -12.92 -10.08 -15.51
C ALA A 117 -13.94 -10.53 -16.56
N LEU A 118 -14.95 -11.32 -16.17
CA LEU A 118 -16.03 -11.75 -17.07
C LEU A 118 -16.90 -10.59 -17.56
N SER A 119 -17.09 -9.54 -16.74
CA SER A 119 -17.89 -8.36 -17.13
C SER A 119 -17.14 -7.37 -18.02
N SER A 120 -15.81 -7.36 -18.01
CA SER A 120 -14.99 -6.44 -18.82
C SER A 120 -15.07 -6.76 -20.33
N LYS A 121 -15.31 -8.01 -20.68
CA LYS A 121 -15.49 -8.48 -22.07
C LYS A 121 -16.67 -7.82 -22.79
N SER A 122 -17.65 -7.30 -22.07
CA SER A 122 -18.85 -6.63 -22.67
C SER A 122 -18.62 -5.16 -23.06
N LYS A 123 -17.45 -4.57 -22.76
CA LYS A 123 -17.16 -3.14 -22.98
C LYS A 123 -15.95 -2.83 -23.87
N SER A 124 -15.26 -3.83 -24.40
CA SER A 124 -14.10 -3.63 -25.27
C SER A 124 -14.52 -3.37 -26.72
N ASN A 125 -14.85 -2.11 -27.00
CA ASN A 125 -14.82 -1.57 -28.37
C ASN A 125 -14.20 -0.16 -28.29
N LYS A 126 -12.86 -0.07 -28.20
CA LYS A 126 -12.04 1.06 -28.67
C LYS A 126 -10.57 0.86 -28.31
N GLY A 127 -9.79 0.74 -29.33
CA GLY A 127 -8.39 0.70 -29.55
C GLY A 127 -7.42 1.21 -28.46
N SER A 128 -6.46 0.38 -28.19
CA SER A 128 -5.14 0.84 -27.75
C SER A 128 -4.09 0.07 -28.55
N ALA A 129 -3.22 0.83 -29.21
CA ALA A 129 -2.23 0.31 -30.13
C ALA A 129 -1.13 -0.47 -29.35
N THR A 130 -0.97 -1.71 -29.73
CA THR A 130 0.05 -2.62 -29.24
C THR A 130 1.44 -2.16 -29.73
N LYS A 131 2.29 -1.73 -28.81
CA LYS A 131 3.75 -1.70 -29.07
C LYS A 131 4.28 -3.09 -28.78
N VAL A 132 4.64 -3.79 -29.84
CA VAL A 132 5.42 -5.04 -29.77
C VAL A 132 6.80 -4.71 -29.23
N ILE A 133 7.08 -5.06 -27.98
CA ILE A 133 8.42 -5.05 -27.43
C ILE A 133 8.93 -6.50 -27.47
N GLN A 134 9.99 -6.70 -28.27
CA GLN A 134 10.69 -7.96 -28.33
C GLN A 134 11.28 -8.30 -26.96
N SER A 135 10.75 -9.36 -26.36
CA SER A 135 11.27 -9.97 -25.14
C SER A 135 12.61 -10.64 -25.44
N THR A 136 13.68 -10.04 -25.01
CA THR A 136 14.99 -10.70 -24.92
C THR A 136 15.48 -10.64 -23.47
N ASN A 137 15.74 -11.83 -22.97
CA ASN A 137 16.55 -12.21 -21.81
C ASN A 137 15.88 -12.42 -20.46
N MET A 138 15.93 -13.73 -20.11
CA MET A 138 15.86 -14.27 -18.76
C MET A 138 16.58 -13.36 -17.76
N TYR A 139 15.82 -12.78 -16.84
CA TYR A 139 16.39 -12.07 -15.71
C TYR A 139 16.96 -13.09 -14.72
N ALA A 140 18.28 -13.09 -14.58
CA ALA A 140 18.89 -13.57 -13.37
C ALA A 140 18.27 -12.80 -12.21
N VAL A 141 17.73 -13.53 -11.23
CA VAL A 141 17.20 -12.98 -9.98
C VAL A 141 18.37 -12.27 -9.31
N ASP A 142 18.44 -10.94 -9.46
CA ASP A 142 19.37 -10.14 -8.68
C ASP A 142 18.81 -10.10 -7.26
N GLU A 143 19.50 -10.76 -6.33
CA GLU A 143 19.14 -10.91 -4.92
C GLU A 143 19.07 -9.55 -4.17
N GLY A 144 19.15 -8.43 -4.89
CA GLY A 144 19.48 -7.11 -4.33
C GLY A 144 18.33 -6.28 -3.76
N LEU A 145 17.05 -6.50 -4.14
CA LEU A 145 15.94 -5.61 -3.74
C LEU A 145 14.67 -6.35 -3.29
N PRO A 146 14.72 -7.20 -2.26
CA PRO A 146 13.52 -7.88 -1.79
C PRO A 146 12.64 -6.94 -0.96
N ILE A 147 11.52 -6.48 -1.52
CA ILE A 147 10.43 -6.01 -0.69
C ILE A 147 9.67 -7.26 -0.22
N VAL A 148 9.76 -7.53 1.08
CA VAL A 148 9.18 -8.74 1.70
C VAL A 148 7.87 -8.38 2.39
N GLY A 149 6.80 -9.14 2.09
CA GLY A 149 5.51 -9.01 2.74
C GLY A 149 4.44 -9.90 2.11
N LYS A 150 3.61 -10.54 2.93
CA LYS A 150 2.52 -11.41 2.52
C LYS A 150 1.14 -10.87 2.85
N THR A 151 1.05 -9.84 3.70
CA THR A 151 -0.22 -9.23 4.09
C THR A 151 -0.94 -8.62 2.89
N THR A 152 -2.27 -8.57 2.95
CA THR A 152 -3.10 -7.98 1.87
C THR A 152 -2.72 -6.55 1.56
N LEU A 153 -2.36 -5.74 2.57
CA LEU A 153 -1.88 -4.38 2.40
C LEU A 153 -0.61 -4.31 1.54
N MET A 154 0.36 -5.22 1.78
CA MET A 154 1.58 -5.28 0.98
C MET A 154 1.33 -5.81 -0.43
N GLN A 155 0.40 -6.76 -0.58
CA GLN A 155 0.02 -7.27 -1.90
C GLN A 155 -0.70 -6.22 -2.75
N ASP A 156 -1.55 -5.38 -2.14
CA ASP A 156 -2.16 -4.23 -2.81
C ASP A 156 -1.10 -3.20 -3.24
N LEU A 157 -0.14 -2.93 -2.36
CA LEU A 157 1.01 -2.09 -2.67
C LEU A 157 1.80 -2.64 -3.86
N TYR A 158 2.12 -3.93 -3.90
CA TYR A 158 2.88 -4.56 -4.99
C TYR A 158 2.14 -4.44 -6.32
N ARG A 159 0.84 -4.72 -6.34
CA ARG A 159 0.01 -4.58 -7.55
C ARG A 159 -0.02 -3.13 -8.05
N PHE A 160 -0.12 -2.17 -7.13
CA PHE A 160 -0.14 -0.77 -7.50
C PHE A 160 1.21 -0.31 -8.04
N VAL A 161 2.31 -0.68 -7.37
CA VAL A 161 3.68 -0.40 -7.83
C VAL A 161 3.92 -1.02 -9.20
N ALA A 162 3.56 -2.30 -9.41
CA ALA A 162 3.74 -2.98 -10.68
C ALA A 162 3.04 -2.25 -11.85
N ARG A 163 1.82 -1.73 -11.64
CA ARG A 163 1.11 -0.93 -12.66
C ARG A 163 1.76 0.42 -12.95
N LEU A 164 2.51 0.96 -11.99
CA LEU A 164 3.17 2.26 -12.13
C LEU A 164 4.57 2.16 -12.72
N ILE A 165 5.18 1.00 -12.81
CA ILE A 165 6.58 0.84 -13.22
C ILE A 165 6.87 1.57 -14.53
N ASN A 166 6.10 1.33 -15.58
CA ASN A 166 6.26 1.94 -16.90
C ASN A 166 5.35 3.16 -17.13
N SER A 167 4.77 3.72 -16.06
CA SER A 167 3.99 4.95 -16.13
C SER A 167 4.90 6.19 -16.12
N GLU A 168 4.57 7.18 -16.91
CA GLU A 168 5.25 8.49 -16.92
C GLU A 168 4.80 9.40 -15.76
N LEU A 169 3.79 8.99 -15.00
CA LEU A 169 3.27 9.81 -13.91
C LEU A 169 4.32 10.00 -12.81
N PRO A 170 4.44 11.23 -12.27
CA PRO A 170 5.16 11.45 -11.03
C PRO A 170 4.56 10.63 -9.89
N VAL A 171 5.41 10.09 -9.03
CA VAL A 171 4.99 9.23 -7.92
C VAL A 171 5.37 9.86 -6.59
N MET A 172 4.41 9.93 -5.67
CA MET A 172 4.65 10.35 -4.30
C MET A 172 4.42 9.20 -3.34
N ILE A 173 5.46 8.84 -2.59
CA ILE A 173 5.47 7.71 -1.66
C ILE A 173 5.44 8.24 -0.24
N SER A 174 4.33 8.06 0.46
CA SER A 174 4.14 8.46 1.86
C SER A 174 4.23 7.27 2.82
N GLY A 175 4.46 7.56 4.08
CA GLY A 175 4.51 6.57 5.16
C GLY A 175 5.53 6.92 6.23
N GLU A 176 5.48 6.20 7.33
CA GLU A 176 6.37 6.45 8.48
C GLU A 176 7.85 6.23 8.15
N SER A 177 8.73 6.76 9.00
CA SER A 177 10.16 6.51 8.88
C SER A 177 10.46 5.02 9.01
N GLY A 178 11.33 4.49 8.15
CA GLY A 178 11.75 3.08 8.20
C GLY A 178 10.76 2.06 7.61
N THR A 179 9.67 2.48 6.97
CA THR A 179 8.69 1.55 6.34
C THR A 179 9.17 0.92 5.04
N GLY A 180 10.18 1.51 4.37
CA GLY A 180 10.73 1.02 3.11
C GLY A 180 10.44 1.92 1.90
N LYS A 181 10.02 3.18 2.07
CA LYS A 181 9.73 4.14 0.98
C LYS A 181 10.84 4.23 -0.07
N THR A 182 12.09 4.41 0.38
CA THR A 182 13.26 4.47 -0.52
C THR A 182 13.47 3.16 -1.30
N LEU A 183 13.11 2.01 -0.72
CA LEU A 183 13.17 0.73 -1.42
C LEU A 183 12.12 0.65 -2.52
N VAL A 184 10.89 1.09 -2.25
CA VAL A 184 9.83 1.18 -3.27
C VAL A 184 10.25 2.12 -4.42
N SER A 185 10.87 3.27 -4.12
CA SER A 185 11.34 4.20 -5.16
C SER A 185 12.43 3.60 -6.05
N LYS A 186 13.34 2.81 -5.47
CA LYS A 186 14.35 2.07 -6.25
C LYS A 186 13.72 1.02 -7.15
N VAL A 187 12.76 0.25 -6.64
CA VAL A 187 12.01 -0.74 -7.43
C VAL A 187 11.33 -0.09 -8.63
N LEU A 188 10.67 1.06 -8.44
CA LEU A 188 10.05 1.81 -9.53
C LEU A 188 11.03 2.24 -10.62
N HIS A 189 12.31 2.42 -10.32
CA HIS A 189 13.34 2.73 -11.30
C HIS A 189 13.93 1.46 -11.92
N GLU A 190 14.41 0.52 -11.11
CA GLU A 190 15.19 -0.64 -11.55
C GLU A 190 14.40 -1.65 -12.41
N PHE A 191 13.06 -1.67 -12.23
CA PHE A 191 12.18 -2.53 -13.03
C PHE A 191 11.45 -1.77 -14.15
N SER A 192 11.72 -0.49 -14.34
CA SER A 192 11.13 0.30 -15.43
C SER A 192 11.96 0.23 -16.72
N ASP A 193 11.37 0.71 -17.81
CA ASP A 193 12.07 0.93 -19.08
C ASP A 193 13.26 1.90 -18.94
N ARG A 194 13.30 2.67 -17.82
CA ARG A 194 14.35 3.65 -17.48
C ARG A 194 15.50 3.08 -16.65
N ARG A 195 15.51 1.76 -16.39
CA ARG A 195 16.52 1.07 -15.54
C ARG A 195 17.97 1.28 -15.99
N ASN A 196 18.20 1.44 -17.30
CA ASN A 196 19.52 1.70 -17.87
C ASN A 196 19.88 3.19 -17.89
N MET A 197 18.96 4.07 -17.46
CA MET A 197 19.16 5.50 -17.36
C MET A 197 19.56 5.88 -15.93
N PRO A 198 20.12 7.09 -15.71
CA PRO A 198 20.55 7.50 -14.38
C PRO A 198 19.40 7.59 -13.35
N LEU A 199 19.63 7.10 -12.14
CA LEU A 199 18.83 7.40 -10.94
C LEU A 199 19.55 8.47 -10.14
N ILE A 200 19.06 9.70 -10.17
CA ILE A 200 19.66 10.84 -9.48
C ILE A 200 18.88 11.12 -8.20
N ARG A 201 19.58 11.09 -7.05
CA ARG A 201 19.03 11.55 -5.79
C ARG A 201 19.23 13.05 -5.68
N LEU A 202 18.14 13.77 -5.59
CA LEU A 202 18.12 15.20 -5.41
C LEU A 202 18.20 15.54 -3.93
N LYS A 203 19.15 16.39 -3.56
CA LYS A 203 19.33 16.90 -2.19
C LYS A 203 18.91 18.37 -2.14
N ALA A 204 18.62 18.86 -0.92
CA ALA A 204 18.30 20.28 -0.72
C ALA A 204 19.40 21.21 -1.26
N ASP A 205 20.67 20.87 -1.04
CA ASP A 205 21.82 21.66 -1.51
C ASP A 205 21.84 21.82 -3.05
N ASP A 206 21.41 20.81 -3.80
CA ASP A 206 21.32 20.86 -5.26
C ASP A 206 20.31 21.92 -5.75
N LEU A 207 19.35 22.30 -4.91
CA LEU A 207 18.34 23.30 -5.19
C LEU A 207 18.72 24.71 -4.68
N ILE A 208 19.76 24.86 -3.87
CA ILE A 208 20.22 26.15 -3.36
C ILE A 208 20.98 26.92 -4.45
N GLU A 209 21.82 26.24 -5.23
CA GLU A 209 22.53 26.85 -6.36
C GLU A 209 21.58 27.30 -7.47
N LEU A 210 21.89 28.42 -8.12
CA LEU A 210 21.02 28.98 -9.15
C LEU A 210 20.91 28.08 -10.38
N ASP A 211 22.01 27.42 -10.76
CA ASP A 211 22.13 26.49 -11.88
C ASP A 211 21.99 25.01 -11.46
N GLY A 212 21.76 24.75 -10.18
CA GLY A 212 21.60 23.43 -9.61
C GLY A 212 20.50 22.59 -10.29
N PRO A 213 19.28 23.11 -10.45
CA PRO A 213 18.20 22.42 -11.18
C PRO A 213 18.59 21.99 -12.60
N SER A 214 19.25 22.87 -13.37
CA SER A 214 19.70 22.58 -14.74
C SER A 214 20.77 21.49 -14.77
N LYS A 215 21.71 21.52 -13.82
CA LYS A 215 22.76 20.49 -13.68
C LYS A 215 22.15 19.12 -13.36
N ILE A 216 21.15 19.07 -12.47
CA ILE A 216 20.46 17.84 -12.10
C ILE A 216 19.69 17.26 -13.29
N LEU A 217 18.95 18.09 -14.02
CA LEU A 217 18.21 17.67 -15.22
C LEU A 217 19.16 17.12 -16.29
N ALA A 218 20.28 17.79 -16.57
CA ALA A 218 21.29 17.35 -17.52
C ALA A 218 21.93 16.00 -17.11
N ARG A 219 22.10 15.74 -15.82
CA ARG A 219 22.62 14.46 -15.30
C ARG A 219 21.58 13.35 -15.33
N ALA A 220 20.33 13.67 -15.02
CA ALA A 220 19.24 12.71 -14.98
C ALA A 220 18.85 12.24 -16.38
N ARG A 221 18.98 13.13 -17.39
CA ARG A 221 18.50 12.86 -18.76
C ARG A 221 17.03 12.38 -18.71
N ASP A 222 16.73 11.28 -19.40
CA ASP A 222 15.41 10.63 -19.38
C ASP A 222 15.28 9.57 -18.28
N GLY A 223 16.14 9.63 -17.26
CA GLY A 223 16.15 8.71 -16.13
C GLY A 223 15.11 9.02 -15.06
N THR A 224 15.48 8.86 -13.80
CA THR A 224 14.60 9.11 -12.65
C THR A 224 15.27 10.06 -11.66
N ILE A 225 14.53 11.06 -11.19
CA ILE A 225 14.93 11.95 -10.11
C ILE A 225 14.17 11.53 -8.84
N LEU A 226 14.90 11.10 -7.83
CA LEU A 226 14.39 10.74 -6.53
C LEU A 226 14.58 11.89 -5.55
N ILE A 227 13.48 12.44 -5.04
CA ILE A 227 13.45 13.46 -3.99
C ILE A 227 13.15 12.74 -2.66
N GLU A 228 14.17 12.60 -1.80
CA GLU A 228 13.99 11.98 -0.49
C GLU A 228 13.48 13.04 0.51
N GLU A 229 12.39 12.73 1.20
CA GLU A 229 11.74 13.53 2.24
C GLU A 229 11.48 14.99 1.83
N ILE A 230 10.51 15.13 0.95
CA ILE A 230 10.10 16.44 0.38
C ILE A 230 9.77 17.49 1.45
N SER A 231 9.34 17.07 2.65
CA SER A 231 9.06 17.94 3.79
C SER A 231 10.30 18.59 4.39
N ASP A 232 11.49 18.08 4.09
CA ASP A 232 12.75 18.64 4.59
C ASP A 232 13.27 19.78 3.70
N LEU A 233 12.66 19.96 2.51
CA LEU A 233 12.95 21.06 1.61
C LEU A 233 12.32 22.37 2.10
N GLY A 234 13.07 23.44 2.16
CA GLY A 234 12.54 24.78 2.47
C GLY A 234 11.60 25.32 1.38
N PRO A 235 10.83 26.37 1.67
CA PRO A 235 9.87 26.94 0.71
C PRO A 235 10.51 27.40 -0.61
N THR A 236 11.75 27.86 -0.58
CA THR A 236 12.51 28.32 -1.76
C THR A 236 12.91 27.14 -2.64
N GLU A 237 13.45 26.09 -2.04
CA GLU A 237 13.85 24.85 -2.69
C GLU A 237 12.63 24.15 -3.32
N GLN A 238 11.51 24.09 -2.60
CA GLN A 238 10.25 23.59 -3.15
C GLN A 238 9.77 24.43 -4.35
N GLY A 239 9.92 25.76 -4.33
CA GLY A 239 9.59 26.62 -5.46
C GLY A 239 10.46 26.33 -6.69
N ARG A 240 11.77 26.11 -6.49
CA ARG A 240 12.69 25.73 -7.57
C ARG A 240 12.39 24.34 -8.14
N LEU A 241 12.01 23.39 -7.26
CA LEU A 241 11.58 22.07 -7.68
C LEU A 241 10.31 22.12 -8.55
N VAL A 242 9.34 22.99 -8.20
CA VAL A 242 8.16 23.25 -9.05
C VAL A 242 8.59 23.70 -10.44
N SER A 243 9.47 24.70 -10.52
CA SER A 243 9.98 25.22 -11.81
C SER A 243 10.72 24.16 -12.63
N MET A 244 11.45 23.27 -11.95
CA MET A 244 12.18 22.15 -12.57
C MET A 244 11.23 21.09 -13.15
N ILE A 245 10.12 20.81 -12.48
CA ILE A 245 9.09 19.88 -12.97
C ILE A 245 8.32 20.48 -14.16
N ASP A 246 8.00 21.77 -14.10
CA ASP A 246 7.24 22.46 -15.15
C ASP A 246 8.05 22.70 -16.42
N SER A 247 9.37 22.79 -16.32
CA SER A 247 10.27 23.09 -17.43
C SER A 247 11.51 22.19 -17.42
N PRO A 248 11.35 20.90 -17.73
CA PRO A 248 12.45 19.93 -17.67
C PRO A 248 13.48 20.09 -18.80
N GLY A 249 13.28 21.00 -19.76
CA GLY A 249 14.18 21.23 -20.88
C GLY A 249 14.03 20.19 -22.00
N GLU A 250 15.18 19.72 -22.55
CA GLU A 250 15.20 18.71 -23.62
C GLU A 250 14.97 17.28 -23.13
N HIS A 251 15.04 17.06 -21.83
CA HIS A 251 14.91 15.76 -21.19
C HIS A 251 13.60 15.66 -20.40
N SER A 252 13.06 14.45 -20.29
CA SER A 252 11.84 14.18 -19.52
C SER A 252 12.09 13.12 -18.42
N PRO A 253 12.81 13.50 -17.35
CA PRO A 253 13.04 12.59 -16.25
C PRO A 253 11.73 12.30 -15.49
N ARG A 254 11.61 11.10 -14.97
CA ARG A 254 10.52 10.73 -14.07
C ARG A 254 10.82 11.22 -12.66
N PHE A 255 9.85 11.87 -12.02
CA PHE A 255 9.98 12.34 -10.65
C PHE A 255 9.34 11.33 -9.67
N VAL A 256 10.11 10.94 -8.65
CA VAL A 256 9.65 10.11 -7.55
C VAL A 256 10.00 10.84 -6.26
N ALA A 257 9.02 11.13 -5.42
CA ALA A 257 9.23 11.81 -4.15
C ALA A 257 8.81 10.93 -2.97
N THR A 258 9.52 11.06 -1.84
CA THR A 258 9.11 10.44 -0.57
C THR A 258 8.70 11.49 0.45
N LEU A 259 7.77 11.10 1.34
CA LEU A 259 7.25 11.93 2.41
C LEU A 259 7.12 11.11 3.70
N ILE A 260 7.57 11.65 4.84
CA ILE A 260 7.30 11.07 6.17
C ILE A 260 5.92 11.50 6.64
N GLY A 261 5.09 10.53 7.03
CA GLY A 261 3.77 10.75 7.58
C GLY A 261 2.66 10.85 6.53
N ASP A 262 1.57 11.52 6.90
CA ASP A 262 0.41 11.71 6.04
C ASP A 262 0.56 12.93 5.14
N MET A 263 0.09 12.78 3.93
CA MET A 263 0.20 13.76 2.86
C MET A 263 -0.67 15.00 3.11
N ASN A 264 -1.89 14.80 3.60
CA ASN A 264 -2.83 15.89 3.90
C ASN A 264 -2.34 16.71 5.10
N GLU A 265 -1.83 16.00 6.13
CA GLU A 265 -1.23 16.65 7.30
C GLU A 265 -0.01 17.51 6.92
N ALA A 266 0.83 17.05 6.01
CA ALA A 266 1.99 17.80 5.54
C ALA A 266 1.57 19.10 4.80
N ILE A 267 0.47 19.08 4.05
CA ILE A 267 -0.09 20.27 3.37
C ILE A 267 -0.72 21.23 4.39
N GLU A 268 -1.53 20.70 5.32
CA GLU A 268 -2.20 21.52 6.34
C GLU A 268 -1.20 22.23 7.25
N ASN A 269 -0.11 21.58 7.60
CA ASN A 269 0.98 22.14 8.39
C ASN A 269 1.97 23.00 7.58
N ASN A 270 1.69 23.28 6.30
CA ASN A 270 2.55 24.03 5.37
C ASN A 270 3.98 23.48 5.24
N LYS A 271 4.19 22.19 5.52
CA LYS A 271 5.48 21.50 5.29
C LYS A 271 5.73 21.24 3.80
N VAL A 272 4.64 21.03 3.04
CA VAL A 272 4.68 20.83 1.60
C VAL A 272 3.76 21.85 0.92
N ARG A 273 4.28 22.54 -0.10
CA ARG A 273 3.51 23.49 -0.91
C ARG A 273 2.43 22.76 -1.70
N ARG A 274 1.23 23.35 -1.77
CA ARG A 274 0.09 22.77 -2.50
C ARG A 274 0.36 22.60 -4.00
N ASP A 275 1.04 23.58 -4.63
CA ASP A 275 1.37 23.50 -6.05
C ASP A 275 2.35 22.36 -6.37
N LEU A 276 3.34 22.12 -5.51
CA LEU A 276 4.26 21.00 -5.60
C LEU A 276 3.54 19.66 -5.41
N PHE A 277 2.64 19.60 -4.42
CA PHE A 277 1.83 18.42 -4.19
C PHE A 277 1.03 18.00 -5.42
N TYR A 278 0.34 18.92 -6.08
CA TYR A 278 -0.45 18.60 -7.28
C TYR A 278 0.41 18.12 -8.45
N ARG A 279 1.67 18.56 -8.56
CA ARG A 279 2.59 18.11 -9.60
C ARG A 279 3.16 16.73 -9.34
N LEU A 280 3.51 16.43 -8.11
CA LEU A 280 4.11 15.15 -7.71
C LEU A 280 3.07 14.08 -7.36
N GLY A 281 1.85 14.48 -7.04
CA GLY A 281 0.77 13.60 -6.59
C GLY A 281 0.03 12.86 -7.71
N GLY A 282 0.63 12.70 -8.89
CA GLY A 282 0.02 11.99 -10.01
C GLY A 282 -0.33 10.53 -9.68
N ALA A 283 0.51 9.87 -8.90
CA ALA A 283 0.27 8.53 -8.37
C ALA A 283 0.71 8.44 -6.89
N PRO A 284 -0.20 8.65 -5.93
CA PRO A 284 0.12 8.54 -4.52
C PRO A 284 0.23 7.07 -4.09
N ILE A 285 1.31 6.74 -3.38
CA ILE A 285 1.56 5.42 -2.78
C ILE A 285 1.71 5.62 -1.27
N THR A 286 0.99 4.84 -0.48
CA THR A 286 1.18 4.79 0.98
C THR A 286 1.78 3.46 1.38
N VAL A 287 2.94 3.49 2.04
CA VAL A 287 3.60 2.30 2.57
C VAL A 287 3.13 2.07 4.01
N PRO A 288 2.44 0.95 4.29
CA PRO A 288 1.87 0.72 5.61
C PRO A 288 2.96 0.56 6.68
N PRO A 289 2.74 1.05 7.91
CA PRO A 289 3.62 0.82 9.02
C PRO A 289 3.64 -0.65 9.44
N LEU A 290 4.73 -1.09 10.08
CA LEU A 290 4.95 -2.51 10.40
C LEU A 290 3.88 -3.09 11.35
N ARG A 291 3.33 -2.28 12.25
CA ARG A 291 2.23 -2.66 13.17
C ARG A 291 0.91 -3.00 12.45
N GLU A 292 0.67 -2.49 11.25
CA GLU A 292 -0.52 -2.80 10.45
C GLU A 292 -0.33 -4.05 9.58
N ARG A 293 0.91 -4.56 9.51
CA ARG A 293 1.28 -5.78 8.78
C ARG A 293 2.00 -6.78 9.70
N PHE A 294 1.39 -7.05 10.86
CA PHE A 294 1.98 -7.87 11.92
C PHE A 294 2.37 -9.29 11.47
N GLU A 295 1.69 -9.85 10.46
CA GLU A 295 2.04 -11.15 9.89
C GLU A 295 3.36 -11.14 9.12
N ASP A 296 3.79 -9.96 8.64
CA ASP A 296 5.05 -9.80 7.92
C ASP A 296 6.24 -9.68 8.87
N ILE A 297 6.02 -9.40 10.18
CA ILE A 297 7.09 -9.18 11.15
C ILE A 297 7.99 -10.40 11.27
N LEU A 298 7.41 -11.59 11.41
CA LEU A 298 8.17 -12.82 11.53
C LEU A 298 8.91 -13.16 10.24
N LEU A 299 8.25 -12.99 9.10
CA LEU A 299 8.84 -13.20 7.78
C LEU A 299 10.05 -12.29 7.55
N LEU A 300 9.94 -11.00 7.95
CA LEU A 300 11.04 -10.04 7.87
C LEU A 300 12.17 -10.38 8.84
N ALA A 301 11.85 -10.82 10.06
CA ALA A 301 12.86 -11.24 11.03
C ALA A 301 13.69 -12.43 10.53
N GLU A 302 13.03 -13.44 9.98
CA GLU A 302 13.67 -14.60 9.36
C GLU A 302 14.52 -14.20 8.14
N PHE A 303 13.98 -13.37 7.27
CA PHE A 303 14.70 -12.83 6.12
C PHE A 303 15.99 -12.09 6.53
N PHE A 304 15.94 -11.26 7.57
CA PHE A 304 17.13 -10.56 8.05
C PHE A 304 18.14 -11.50 8.73
N LEU A 305 17.69 -12.56 9.42
CA LEU A 305 18.56 -13.60 9.93
C LEU A 305 19.32 -14.31 8.80
N GLU A 306 18.60 -14.77 7.77
CA GLU A 306 19.20 -15.44 6.61
C GLU A 306 20.20 -14.52 5.87
N LYS A 307 19.86 -13.24 5.77
CA LYS A 307 20.76 -12.25 5.15
C LYS A 307 22.07 -12.12 5.94
N VAL A 308 22.00 -12.02 7.25
CA VAL A 308 23.18 -11.93 8.12
C VAL A 308 23.98 -13.24 8.10
N ASP A 309 23.30 -14.40 8.06
CA ASP A 309 23.95 -15.71 7.96
C ASP A 309 24.76 -15.81 6.64
N LYS A 310 24.19 -15.43 5.52
CA LYS A 310 24.89 -15.38 4.22
C LYS A 310 26.10 -14.43 4.24
N GLU A 311 26.00 -13.28 4.91
CA GLU A 311 27.06 -12.28 5.00
C GLU A 311 28.19 -12.67 5.97
N THR A 312 27.87 -13.34 7.08
CA THR A 312 28.81 -13.57 8.20
C THR A 312 29.18 -15.04 8.39
N GLY A 313 28.41 -15.98 7.82
CA GLY A 313 28.54 -17.43 8.06
C GLY A 313 28.10 -17.86 9.47
N ILE A 314 27.40 -16.97 10.22
CA ILE A 314 26.96 -17.24 11.60
C ILE A 314 25.45 -17.52 11.57
N SER A 315 25.08 -18.80 11.57
CA SER A 315 23.68 -19.18 11.62
C SER A 315 23.08 -19.04 13.01
N ARG A 316 21.99 -18.30 13.09
CA ARG A 316 21.25 -18.09 14.35
C ARG A 316 19.76 -18.26 14.13
N HIS A 317 19.02 -18.55 15.21
CA HIS A 317 17.55 -18.62 15.19
C HIS A 317 16.98 -18.12 16.51
N PHE A 318 15.75 -17.60 16.44
CA PHE A 318 15.01 -17.15 17.61
C PHE A 318 14.31 -18.32 18.30
N ASP A 319 14.25 -18.30 19.65
CA ASP A 319 13.35 -19.19 20.38
C ASP A 319 11.88 -18.79 20.18
N SER A 320 10.95 -19.71 20.47
CA SER A 320 9.51 -19.46 20.26
C SER A 320 8.96 -18.29 21.10
N ASN A 321 9.54 -17.97 22.25
CA ASN A 321 9.11 -16.85 23.10
C ASN A 321 9.66 -15.53 22.58
N SER A 322 10.87 -15.55 22.03
CA SER A 322 11.50 -14.41 21.33
C SER A 322 10.64 -14.01 20.14
N LEU A 323 10.21 -14.97 19.30
CA LEU A 323 9.35 -14.71 18.14
C LEU A 323 8.02 -14.08 18.54
N LYS A 324 7.38 -14.55 19.62
CA LYS A 324 6.13 -13.95 20.14
C LYS A 324 6.34 -12.49 20.55
N LEU A 325 7.45 -12.18 21.25
CA LEU A 325 7.77 -10.81 21.65
C LEU A 325 8.01 -9.92 20.43
N ILE A 326 8.79 -10.39 19.47
CA ILE A 326 9.09 -9.66 18.21
C ILE A 326 7.79 -9.35 17.47
N GLN A 327 6.86 -10.31 17.39
CA GLN A 327 5.58 -10.15 16.70
C GLN A 327 4.65 -9.14 17.39
N THR A 328 4.65 -9.07 18.72
CA THR A 328 3.75 -8.21 19.51
C THR A 328 4.30 -6.80 19.75
N TYR A 329 5.56 -6.54 19.43
CA TYR A 329 6.16 -5.23 19.60
C TYR A 329 5.65 -4.23 18.54
N THR A 330 5.50 -2.97 18.91
CA THR A 330 4.88 -1.92 18.09
C THR A 330 5.74 -1.38 16.94
N TRP A 331 7.05 -1.61 16.97
CA TRP A 331 8.04 -1.20 15.96
C TRP A 331 7.93 0.26 15.52
N PRO A 332 8.12 1.25 16.39
CA PRO A 332 8.00 2.66 16.03
C PRO A 332 8.99 3.12 14.95
N GLY A 333 10.11 2.46 14.78
CA GLY A 333 11.07 2.65 13.68
C GLY A 333 10.87 1.67 12.52
N ASN A 334 9.75 0.97 12.50
CA ASN A 334 9.32 0.07 11.43
C ASN A 334 10.39 -0.98 11.04
N VAL A 335 10.52 -1.28 9.75
CA VAL A 335 11.43 -2.30 9.21
C VAL A 335 12.89 -1.98 9.52
N ARG A 336 13.27 -0.70 9.48
CA ARG A 336 14.65 -0.28 9.80
C ARG A 336 15.03 -0.62 11.24
N GLN A 337 14.10 -0.46 12.17
CA GLN A 337 14.32 -0.81 13.58
C GLN A 337 14.44 -2.33 13.75
N LEU A 338 13.56 -3.09 13.11
CA LEU A 338 13.60 -4.56 13.13
C LEU A 338 14.92 -5.08 12.54
N GLU A 339 15.33 -4.61 11.36
CA GLU A 339 16.59 -4.98 10.70
C GLU A 339 17.81 -4.71 11.62
N ASN A 340 17.88 -3.51 12.21
CA ASN A 340 18.98 -3.14 13.10
C ASN A 340 19.00 -3.99 14.37
N MET A 341 17.82 -4.32 14.93
CA MET A 341 17.74 -5.20 16.09
C MET A 341 18.24 -6.62 15.75
N VAL A 342 17.77 -7.19 14.64
CA VAL A 342 18.18 -8.54 14.21
C VAL A 342 19.69 -8.57 13.96
N LYS A 343 20.24 -7.62 13.19
CA LYS A 343 21.68 -7.51 12.94
C LYS A 343 22.50 -7.45 14.22
N ARG A 344 22.06 -6.61 15.17
CA ARG A 344 22.73 -6.48 16.47
C ARG A 344 22.70 -7.79 17.24
N LEU A 345 21.55 -8.46 17.32
CA LEU A 345 21.40 -9.73 18.00
C LEU A 345 22.26 -10.83 17.38
N CYS A 346 22.33 -10.92 16.06
CA CYS A 346 23.21 -11.87 15.38
C CYS A 346 24.66 -11.70 15.74
N LEU A 347 25.12 -10.46 15.95
CA LEU A 347 26.53 -10.17 16.28
C LEU A 347 26.82 -10.31 17.78
N THR A 348 25.83 -10.09 18.66
CA THR A 348 26.05 -10.02 20.13
C THR A 348 25.59 -11.25 20.88
N ALA A 349 24.69 -12.07 20.31
CA ALA A 349 24.22 -13.29 20.96
C ALA A 349 25.37 -14.29 21.16
N LYS A 350 25.40 -14.93 22.33
CA LYS A 350 26.46 -15.89 22.70
C LYS A 350 26.24 -17.26 22.07
N ASP A 351 25.00 -17.67 21.97
CA ASP A 351 24.58 -18.99 21.51
C ASP A 351 23.93 -18.93 20.12
N ALA A 352 23.77 -20.07 19.46
CA ALA A 352 23.05 -20.17 18.18
C ALA A 352 21.56 -19.83 18.32
N VAL A 353 20.99 -20.00 19.53
CA VAL A 353 19.59 -19.68 19.83
C VAL A 353 19.54 -18.31 20.51
N ILE A 354 18.87 -17.35 19.89
CA ILE A 354 18.65 -16.03 20.46
C ILE A 354 17.50 -16.11 21.47
N SER A 355 17.79 -15.87 22.74
CA SER A 355 16.87 -15.99 23.85
C SER A 355 15.97 -14.77 24.05
N LEU A 356 14.81 -14.98 24.70
CA LEU A 356 13.89 -13.92 25.09
C LEU A 356 14.57 -12.79 25.91
N ALA A 357 15.55 -13.13 26.77
CA ALA A 357 16.27 -12.14 27.56
C ALA A 357 17.10 -11.20 26.69
N GLU A 358 17.80 -11.75 25.69
CA GLU A 358 18.59 -10.96 24.72
C GLU A 358 17.70 -10.04 23.88
N VAL A 359 16.55 -10.54 23.40
CA VAL A 359 15.57 -9.71 22.65
C VAL A 359 15.01 -8.59 23.54
N LYS A 360 14.62 -8.88 24.79
CA LYS A 360 14.18 -7.84 25.75
C LYS A 360 15.24 -6.78 25.98
N GLN A 361 16.47 -7.19 26.21
CA GLN A 361 17.60 -6.27 26.40
C GLN A 361 17.87 -5.44 25.13
N ALA A 362 17.73 -6.05 23.95
CA ALA A 362 17.91 -5.36 22.69
C ALA A 362 16.81 -4.30 22.46
N LEU A 363 15.59 -4.56 22.85
CA LEU A 363 14.47 -3.61 22.74
C LEU A 363 14.57 -2.49 23.78
N SER A 364 14.97 -2.78 25.05
CA SER A 364 15.09 -1.76 26.10
C SER A 364 16.24 -0.78 25.87
N ASN A 365 17.30 -1.19 25.18
CA ASN A 365 18.46 -0.35 24.87
C ASN A 365 18.29 0.47 23.57
N GLN A 366 17.12 0.44 22.94
CA GLN A 366 16.84 1.33 21.82
C GLN A 366 16.55 2.73 22.37
N PRO A 367 17.04 3.81 21.73
CA PRO A 367 16.59 5.14 22.09
C PRO A 367 15.07 5.12 21.99
N GLU A 368 14.40 5.47 23.08
CA GLU A 368 13.00 5.85 22.99
C GLU A 368 12.97 7.01 21.99
N ILE A 369 12.71 6.69 20.73
CA ILE A 369 12.15 7.70 19.86
C ILE A 369 10.87 8.04 20.62
N ASN A 370 10.80 9.26 21.16
CA ASN A 370 9.54 9.84 21.57
C ASN A 370 8.66 9.83 20.33
N THR A 371 8.23 8.67 19.95
CA THR A 371 6.90 8.52 19.37
C THR A 371 6.05 9.17 20.43
N VAL A 372 5.51 10.32 20.11
CA VAL A 372 4.25 10.73 20.69
C VAL A 372 3.50 9.42 20.73
N LEU A 373 3.50 8.83 21.92
CA LEU A 373 2.89 7.54 22.18
C LEU A 373 1.51 7.60 21.55
N PHE A 374 1.32 6.87 20.46
CA PHE A 374 0.04 6.26 20.25
C PHE A 374 -0.12 5.26 21.41
N ASN A 375 -0.25 5.84 22.61
CA ASN A 375 -0.81 5.15 23.72
C ASN A 375 -2.17 4.67 23.25
N GLU A 376 -2.48 3.42 23.48
CA GLU A 376 -3.87 2.93 23.58
C GLU A 376 -4.71 3.74 24.59
N LYS A 377 -4.11 4.75 25.23
CA LYS A 377 -4.75 5.80 26.05
C LYS A 377 -5.09 7.09 25.29
N THR A 378 -4.69 7.28 24.03
CA THR A 378 -4.91 8.54 23.29
C THR A 378 -5.99 8.48 22.20
N ASP A 379 -6.66 7.36 22.00
CA ASP A 379 -7.98 7.31 21.36
C ASP A 379 -9.10 7.75 22.34
N ARG A 380 -8.75 8.55 23.31
CA ARG A 380 -9.76 9.21 24.13
C ARG A 380 -10.18 10.48 23.43
N LEU A 381 -11.46 10.60 23.14
CA LEU A 381 -12.13 11.82 22.67
C LEU A 381 -11.58 13.07 23.39
N SER A 382 -11.21 12.94 24.68
CA SER A 382 -10.60 14.00 25.47
C SER A 382 -9.27 14.52 24.93
N SER A 383 -8.43 13.67 24.31
CA SER A 383 -7.13 14.08 23.76
C SER A 383 -7.29 14.89 22.47
N ASP A 384 -8.23 14.49 21.63
CA ASP A 384 -8.53 15.21 20.40
C ASP A 384 -9.21 16.55 20.71
N VAL A 385 -10.13 16.56 21.68
CA VAL A 385 -10.75 17.78 22.18
C VAL A 385 -9.69 18.72 22.79
N ASP A 386 -8.73 18.22 23.60
CA ASP A 386 -7.65 19.06 24.17
C ASP A 386 -6.81 19.70 23.05
N ARG A 387 -6.42 18.93 22.01
CA ARG A 387 -5.66 19.44 20.87
C ARG A 387 -6.43 20.54 20.12
N HIS A 388 -7.71 20.33 19.85
CA HIS A 388 -8.54 21.31 19.17
C HIS A 388 -8.76 22.57 20.03
N LEU A 389 -8.95 22.41 21.34
CA LEU A 389 -9.09 23.54 22.26
C LEU A 389 -7.81 24.38 22.35
N ARG A 390 -6.63 23.77 22.46
CA ARG A 390 -5.35 24.49 22.43
C ARG A 390 -5.22 25.29 21.15
N ARG A 391 -5.43 24.66 19.99
CA ARG A 391 -5.39 25.34 18.69
C ARG A 391 -6.38 26.52 18.62
N TYR A 392 -7.59 26.34 19.16
CA TYR A 392 -8.59 27.40 19.21
C TYR A 392 -8.11 28.59 20.06
N PHE A 393 -7.49 28.35 21.20
CA PHE A 393 -6.93 29.41 22.04
C PHE A 393 -5.69 30.05 21.41
N ASP A 394 -4.83 29.29 20.78
CA ASP A 394 -3.61 29.78 20.09
C ASP A 394 -3.95 30.72 18.92
N LEU A 395 -5.06 30.49 18.20
CA LEU A 395 -5.52 31.36 17.12
C LEU A 395 -5.89 32.79 17.62
N HIS A 396 -6.17 32.95 18.90
CA HIS A 396 -6.44 34.26 19.49
C HIS A 396 -5.17 34.96 20.02
N GLY A 397 -4.01 34.30 19.93
CA GLY A 397 -2.71 34.87 20.33
C GLY A 397 -2.66 35.28 21.80
N SER A 398 -2.30 36.53 22.09
CA SER A 398 -2.23 37.07 23.43
C SER A 398 -3.57 37.55 24.00
N GLN A 399 -4.65 37.52 23.22
CA GLN A 399 -5.99 37.91 23.67
C GLN A 399 -6.83 36.67 23.99
N LEU A 400 -7.69 36.81 25.03
CA LEU A 400 -8.62 35.73 25.36
C LEU A 400 -9.73 35.60 24.30
N PRO A 401 -10.22 34.40 24.01
CA PRO A 401 -11.38 34.21 23.15
C PRO A 401 -12.62 34.95 23.66
N PRO A 402 -13.51 35.36 22.77
CA PRO A 402 -14.76 36.03 23.17
C PRO A 402 -15.59 35.20 24.16
N ALA A 403 -16.32 35.84 25.07
CA ALA A 403 -17.15 35.16 26.07
C ALA A 403 -18.14 34.16 25.46
N GLY A 404 -18.49 33.11 26.20
CA GLY A 404 -19.37 32.02 25.73
C GLY A 404 -18.63 30.83 25.05
N VAL A 405 -17.32 30.69 25.25
CA VAL A 405 -16.51 29.60 24.74
C VAL A 405 -17.10 28.22 25.06
N TYR A 406 -17.55 28.02 26.31
CA TYR A 406 -18.14 26.76 26.75
C TYR A 406 -19.31 26.33 25.88
N GLN A 407 -20.27 27.22 25.63
CA GLN A 407 -21.45 26.88 24.82
C GLN A 407 -21.11 26.64 23.35
N ARG A 408 -20.12 27.37 22.79
CA ARG A 408 -19.66 27.14 21.41
C ARG A 408 -19.03 25.78 21.26
N ILE A 409 -18.09 25.43 22.12
CA ILE A 409 -17.42 24.14 22.08
C ILE A 409 -18.39 22.98 22.33
N LEU A 410 -19.33 23.17 23.28
CA LEU A 410 -20.34 22.15 23.56
C LEU A 410 -21.21 21.85 22.34
N LYS A 411 -21.61 22.87 21.58
CA LYS A 411 -22.39 22.73 20.35
C LYS A 411 -21.61 21.94 19.27
N GLU A 412 -20.33 22.24 19.10
CA GLU A 412 -19.44 21.54 18.14
C GLU A 412 -19.31 20.03 18.44
N VAL A 413 -19.36 19.65 19.73
CA VAL A 413 -19.31 18.25 20.14
C VAL A 413 -20.70 17.59 20.10
N GLU A 414 -21.73 18.30 20.51
CA GLU A 414 -23.11 17.79 20.56
C GLU A 414 -23.69 17.54 19.16
N PHE A 415 -23.39 18.37 18.18
CA PHE A 415 -23.95 18.27 16.84
C PHE A 415 -23.58 16.91 16.18
N PRO A 416 -22.30 16.51 16.04
CA PRO A 416 -21.94 15.23 15.46
C PRO A 416 -22.42 14.03 16.30
N LEU A 417 -22.37 14.13 17.64
CA LEU A 417 -22.82 13.07 18.54
C LEU A 417 -24.32 12.77 18.34
N LEU A 418 -25.16 13.81 18.30
CA LEU A 418 -26.60 13.66 18.11
C LEU A 418 -26.95 13.18 16.71
N THR A 419 -26.24 13.64 15.69
CA THR A 419 -26.43 13.21 14.29
C THR A 419 -26.12 11.73 14.14
N ILE A 420 -24.95 11.27 14.60
CA ILE A 420 -24.55 9.87 14.54
C ILE A 420 -25.52 8.97 15.35
N ALA A 421 -25.93 9.40 16.53
CA ALA A 421 -26.87 8.63 17.36
C ALA A 421 -28.27 8.55 16.74
N LEU A 422 -28.74 9.59 16.06
CA LEU A 422 -30.00 9.60 15.32
C LEU A 422 -29.93 8.68 14.10
N ASP A 423 -28.85 8.70 13.34
CA ASP A 423 -28.62 7.81 12.20
C ASP A 423 -28.57 6.34 12.63
N ALA A 424 -27.81 6.02 13.69
CA ALA A 424 -27.72 4.68 14.26
C ALA A 424 -29.08 4.13 14.75
N THR A 425 -30.01 5.04 15.12
CA THR A 425 -31.37 4.67 15.56
C THR A 425 -32.46 4.86 14.49
N ASN A 426 -32.05 5.08 13.21
CA ASN A 426 -32.94 5.32 12.07
C ASN A 426 -33.97 6.45 12.34
N GLY A 427 -33.54 7.52 12.97
CA GLY A 427 -34.38 8.68 13.34
C GLY A 427 -35.38 8.42 14.48
N ASN A 428 -35.24 7.30 15.22
CA ASN A 428 -36.12 7.02 16.35
C ASN A 428 -35.65 7.76 17.62
N GLN A 429 -36.25 8.92 17.88
CA GLN A 429 -35.86 9.77 19.01
C GLN A 429 -36.00 9.12 20.40
N ALA A 430 -36.87 8.12 20.59
CA ALA A 430 -37.01 7.44 21.87
C ALA A 430 -35.81 6.48 22.07
N LYS A 431 -35.44 5.69 21.05
CA LYS A 431 -34.26 4.83 21.09
C LYS A 431 -32.96 5.64 21.18
N CYS A 432 -32.89 6.76 20.47
CA CYS A 432 -31.76 7.69 20.52
C CYS A 432 -31.58 8.30 21.92
N ALA A 433 -32.64 8.74 22.55
CA ALA A 433 -32.62 9.28 23.93
C ALA A 433 -32.12 8.23 24.94
N ASN A 434 -32.59 6.98 24.81
CA ASN A 434 -32.09 5.85 25.62
C ASN A 434 -30.63 5.55 25.37
N LEU A 435 -30.18 5.51 24.10
CA LEU A 435 -28.79 5.32 23.72
C LEU A 435 -27.87 6.36 24.34
N LEU A 436 -28.28 7.62 24.32
CA LEU A 436 -27.51 8.75 24.84
C LEU A 436 -27.65 8.95 26.36
N GLY A 437 -28.54 8.20 27.04
CA GLY A 437 -28.79 8.36 28.46
C GLY A 437 -29.45 9.71 28.87
N ILE A 438 -30.16 10.36 27.95
CA ILE A 438 -30.81 11.64 28.19
C ILE A 438 -32.33 11.53 28.06
N ASN A 439 -33.07 12.52 28.69
CA ASN A 439 -34.50 12.55 28.55
C ASN A 439 -34.92 12.91 27.12
N ARG A 440 -36.01 12.32 26.62
CA ARG A 440 -36.55 12.54 25.29
C ARG A 440 -36.85 14.02 25.00
N ASN A 441 -37.33 14.75 26.01
CA ASN A 441 -37.61 16.20 25.88
C ASN A 441 -36.31 16.98 25.73
N THR A 442 -35.27 16.62 26.47
CA THR A 442 -33.92 17.21 26.33
C THR A 442 -33.35 16.97 24.93
N LEU A 443 -33.47 15.73 24.41
CA LEU A 443 -33.05 15.41 23.03
C LEU A 443 -33.81 16.28 22.00
N ARG A 444 -35.12 16.40 22.12
CA ARG A 444 -35.93 17.23 21.22
C ARG A 444 -35.51 18.70 21.24
N LYS A 445 -35.25 19.24 22.45
CA LYS A 445 -34.79 20.62 22.60
C LYS A 445 -33.45 20.82 21.90
N LYS A 446 -32.50 19.91 22.09
CA LYS A 446 -31.18 19.96 21.44
C LYS A 446 -31.23 19.78 19.92
N ILE A 447 -32.08 18.90 19.40
CA ILE A 447 -32.33 18.76 17.96
C ILE A 447 -32.82 20.08 17.35
N ALA A 448 -33.72 20.77 18.04
CA ALA A 448 -34.23 22.06 17.58
C ALA A 448 -33.20 23.20 17.71
N GLU A 449 -32.41 23.22 18.79
CA GLU A 449 -31.36 24.23 19.04
C GLU A 449 -30.18 24.12 18.06
N LEU A 450 -29.92 22.90 17.55
CA LEU A 450 -28.82 22.59 16.63
C LEU A 450 -29.27 22.42 15.17
N ASP A 451 -30.55 22.64 14.88
CA ASP A 451 -31.17 22.52 13.54
C ASP A 451 -30.86 21.19 12.83
N ILE A 452 -30.91 20.07 13.59
CA ILE A 452 -30.61 18.76 13.06
C ILE A 452 -31.81 18.19 12.28
N GLN A 453 -31.65 17.91 11.01
CA GLN A 453 -32.68 17.29 10.19
C GLN A 453 -32.80 15.78 10.50
N VAL A 454 -33.97 15.36 11.00
CA VAL A 454 -34.23 13.95 11.32
C VAL A 454 -34.87 13.25 10.11
N ILE A 455 -34.10 12.51 9.37
CA ILE A 455 -34.58 11.71 8.25
C ILE A 455 -35.12 10.37 8.78
N ARG A 456 -36.45 10.17 8.71
CA ARG A 456 -37.07 8.89 9.00
C ARG A 456 -37.07 8.03 7.74
N GLN A 457 -36.22 7.00 7.69
CA GLN A 457 -36.38 5.95 6.68
C GLN A 457 -37.68 5.19 6.98
N ARG A 458 -38.71 5.39 6.15
CA ARG A 458 -39.89 4.51 6.12
C ARG A 458 -39.42 3.13 5.59
N LYS A 459 -39.58 2.09 6.41
CA LYS A 459 -39.57 0.72 5.89
C LYS A 459 -40.67 0.63 4.82
N LEU A 460 -40.26 0.44 3.55
CA LEU A 460 -41.14 -0.11 2.54
C LEU A 460 -41.45 -1.57 2.98
N MET A 461 -42.72 -1.83 3.28
CA MET A 461 -43.25 -3.18 3.44
C MET A 461 -43.28 -3.90 2.11
#